data_6bef3902d09604c6fa79b79be53c20b8
#
_entry.id   6bef3902d09604c6fa79b79be53c20b8
#
_cell.length_a   1.000
_cell.length_b   1.000
_cell.length_c   1.000
_cell.angle_alpha   90.00
_cell.angle_beta   90.00
_cell.angle_gamma   90.00
#
_symmetry.space_group_name_H-M   'P 1'
#
loop_
_entity.id
_entity.type
_entity.pdbx_description
1 polymer ?
#
loop_
_entity_poly.entity_id
_entity_poly.type
_entity_poly.pdbx_seq_one_letter_code
_entity_poly.pdbx_strand_id
1 'polypeptide(L)'
;MSEVKKIATRASYGNALVELGKKHDDLVVLDADLAAATQTGIFKKAFPERHIDCGIAECNMMGIAAGIATTGKVPFASTFAMFAAGRAFEQVRNSVGYPKLNVKIGATHGGISVGEDGATHQCCEDFALMRTIPGMVVACPSDDIEAKAMVEAAYEHVGPVYMRFGRLAVPVINDNPDYKFALGKGIVLREGKDLTIIANGLCVAPSLEAAAKLAEEGVEAKVINIHTIKPLDEELVVAAAKETGKVVTVEEHSIIGGLGGAVCECLAEKAPVPVKRIGINDVYGESGPAVALLEKYGLDAAGIYKQIKAFI
;
A
#
# COMPACT_ATOMS: atom_id res chain seq x y z
N MET A 1 22.00 7.76 19.57
CA MET A 1 20.70 7.27 19.04
C MET A 1 21.02 6.06 18.20
N SER A 2 20.42 4.91 18.45
CA SER A 2 20.56 3.71 17.59
C SER A 2 20.03 4.07 16.20
N GLU A 3 20.76 3.67 15.17
CA GLU A 3 20.36 3.87 13.77
C GLU A 3 19.01 3.20 13.55
N VAL A 4 18.01 3.94 13.07
CA VAL A 4 16.67 3.40 12.81
C VAL A 4 16.75 2.42 11.66
N LYS A 5 16.40 1.16 11.92
CA LYS A 5 16.40 0.10 10.91
C LYS A 5 15.42 0.46 9.79
N LYS A 6 15.90 0.44 8.54
CA LYS A 6 15.08 0.70 7.35
C LYS A 6 15.06 -0.53 6.44
N ILE A 7 13.87 -0.93 5.98
CA ILE A 7 13.68 -2.10 5.11
C ILE A 7 12.68 -1.72 4.01
N ALA A 8 12.99 -2.12 2.77
CA ALA A 8 12.05 -1.97 1.66
C ALA A 8 10.92 -3.01 1.78
N THR A 9 9.67 -2.60 1.72
CA THR A 9 8.53 -3.51 1.92
C THR A 9 8.45 -4.60 0.86
N ARG A 10 9.00 -4.39 -0.35
CA ARG A 10 9.16 -5.47 -1.34
C ARG A 10 10.10 -6.59 -0.87
N ALA A 11 11.13 -6.28 -0.08
CA ALA A 11 12.02 -7.30 0.49
C ALA A 11 11.30 -8.09 1.59
N SER A 12 10.49 -7.41 2.40
CA SER A 12 9.62 -8.03 3.39
C SER A 12 8.63 -8.99 2.73
N TYR A 13 8.05 -8.59 1.59
CA TYR A 13 7.17 -9.42 0.76
C TYR A 13 7.86 -10.71 0.30
N GLY A 14 9.04 -10.61 -0.33
CA GLY A 14 9.77 -11.80 -0.80
C GLY A 14 10.13 -12.76 0.34
N ASN A 15 10.53 -12.25 1.51
CA ASN A 15 10.81 -13.05 2.70
C ASN A 15 9.53 -13.70 3.27
N ALA A 16 8.41 -12.96 3.34
CA ALA A 16 7.14 -13.48 3.82
C ALA A 16 6.62 -14.62 2.93
N LEU A 17 6.78 -14.54 1.61
CA LEU A 17 6.44 -15.63 0.70
C LEU A 17 7.19 -16.92 1.01
N VAL A 18 8.47 -16.82 1.38
CA VAL A 18 9.26 -18.02 1.78
C VAL A 18 8.72 -18.63 3.06
N GLU A 19 8.40 -17.80 4.05
CA GLU A 19 7.83 -18.30 5.32
C GLU A 19 6.46 -18.96 5.11
N LEU A 20 5.61 -18.39 4.25
CA LEU A 20 4.36 -19.02 3.84
C LEU A 20 4.59 -20.32 3.07
N GLY A 21 5.55 -20.34 2.15
CA GLY A 21 5.88 -21.52 1.35
C GLY A 21 6.37 -22.71 2.18
N LYS A 22 6.98 -22.47 3.34
CA LYS A 22 7.35 -23.52 4.32
C LYS A 22 6.14 -24.11 5.03
N LYS A 23 5.08 -23.33 5.20
CA LYS A 23 3.85 -23.73 5.92
C LYS A 23 2.79 -24.33 4.99
N HIS A 24 2.79 -23.95 3.71
CA HIS A 24 1.69 -24.18 2.78
C HIS A 24 2.21 -24.67 1.41
N ASP A 25 1.80 -25.87 0.98
CA ASP A 25 2.21 -26.48 -0.29
C ASP A 25 1.36 -26.07 -1.48
N ASP A 26 0.23 -25.41 -1.25
CA ASP A 26 -0.69 -24.92 -2.27
C ASP A 26 -0.34 -23.50 -2.76
N LEU A 27 0.62 -22.83 -2.12
CA LEU A 27 1.12 -21.51 -2.53
C LEU A 27 2.00 -21.64 -3.77
N VAL A 28 1.67 -20.84 -4.79
CA VAL A 28 2.42 -20.74 -6.06
C VAL A 28 2.74 -19.26 -6.30
N VAL A 29 3.98 -18.96 -6.70
CA VAL A 29 4.39 -17.57 -6.98
C VAL A 29 4.64 -17.41 -8.49
N LEU A 30 4.04 -16.38 -9.07
CA LEU A 30 4.23 -16.01 -10.47
C LEU A 30 4.94 -14.66 -10.57
N ASP A 31 5.74 -14.51 -11.61
CA ASP A 31 6.44 -13.27 -11.94
C ASP A 31 6.44 -13.01 -13.45
N ALA A 32 6.62 -11.76 -13.85
CA ALA A 32 6.68 -11.34 -15.25
C ALA A 32 8.11 -10.84 -15.60
N ASP A 33 9.11 -11.72 -15.46
CA ASP A 33 10.54 -11.46 -15.70
C ASP A 33 11.14 -10.34 -14.79
N LEU A 34 10.55 -10.15 -13.62
CA LEU A 34 10.95 -9.13 -12.65
C LEU A 34 11.32 -9.69 -11.27
N ALA A 35 11.59 -11.01 -11.18
CA ALA A 35 11.79 -11.71 -9.90
C ALA A 35 12.88 -11.09 -9.00
N ALA A 36 13.94 -10.52 -9.58
CA ALA A 36 14.96 -9.81 -8.83
C ALA A 36 14.44 -8.47 -8.25
N ALA A 37 13.64 -7.74 -9.00
CA ALA A 37 13.10 -6.45 -8.60
C ALA A 37 11.93 -6.58 -7.61
N THR A 38 11.01 -7.51 -7.86
CA THR A 38 9.86 -7.82 -6.98
C THR A 38 10.25 -8.56 -5.71
N GLN A 39 11.48 -9.10 -5.67
CA GLN A 39 12.03 -9.96 -4.62
C GLN A 39 11.37 -11.37 -4.55
N THR A 40 10.55 -11.75 -5.51
CA THR A 40 10.05 -13.14 -5.65
C THR A 40 11.17 -14.13 -5.98
N GLY A 41 12.32 -13.65 -6.47
CA GLY A 41 13.54 -14.44 -6.64
C GLY A 41 14.04 -15.10 -5.36
N ILE A 42 13.67 -14.58 -4.17
CA ILE A 42 13.96 -15.21 -2.88
C ILE A 42 13.13 -16.50 -2.76
N PHE A 43 11.85 -16.45 -3.11
CA PHE A 43 10.98 -17.62 -3.14
C PHE A 43 11.41 -18.62 -4.22
N LYS A 44 11.77 -18.16 -5.43
CA LYS A 44 12.29 -19.00 -6.52
C LYS A 44 13.50 -19.85 -6.09
N LYS A 45 14.39 -19.27 -5.27
CA LYS A 45 15.57 -19.99 -4.74
C LYS A 45 15.18 -21.08 -3.73
N ALA A 46 14.17 -20.84 -2.90
CA ALA A 46 13.71 -21.77 -1.87
C ALA A 46 12.79 -22.88 -2.44
N PHE A 47 11.95 -22.53 -3.41
CA PHE A 47 10.90 -23.40 -3.97
C PHE A 47 10.82 -23.24 -5.48
N PRO A 48 11.85 -23.66 -6.25
CA PRO A 48 11.91 -23.45 -7.70
C PRO A 48 10.75 -24.10 -8.47
N GLU A 49 10.21 -25.21 -7.97
CA GLU A 49 9.09 -25.97 -8.57
C GLU A 49 7.71 -25.28 -8.37
N ARG A 50 7.64 -24.29 -7.50
CA ARG A 50 6.43 -23.49 -7.21
C ARG A 50 6.54 -22.05 -7.66
N HIS A 51 7.60 -21.69 -8.39
CA HIS A 51 7.78 -20.39 -9.01
C HIS A 51 7.65 -20.49 -10.52
N ILE A 52 6.80 -19.66 -11.11
CA ILE A 52 6.54 -19.60 -12.55
C ILE A 52 6.92 -18.23 -13.07
N ASP A 53 7.89 -18.16 -13.96
CA ASP A 53 8.20 -16.96 -14.71
C ASP A 53 7.40 -16.98 -16.03
N CYS A 54 6.53 -15.99 -16.18
CA CYS A 54 5.65 -15.88 -17.35
C CYS A 54 6.25 -15.05 -18.49
N GLY A 55 7.51 -14.60 -18.33
CA GLY A 55 8.12 -13.61 -19.21
C GLY A 55 7.48 -12.22 -19.09
N ILE A 56 7.86 -11.29 -19.96
CA ILE A 56 7.32 -9.91 -19.97
C ILE A 56 5.89 -9.92 -20.55
N ALA A 57 4.95 -10.53 -19.81
CA ALA A 57 3.58 -10.78 -20.27
C ALA A 57 2.57 -10.73 -19.11
N GLU A 58 2.37 -9.58 -18.50
CA GLU A 58 1.57 -9.39 -17.28
C GLU A 58 0.11 -9.80 -17.46
N CYS A 59 -0.48 -9.52 -18.63
CA CYS A 59 -1.85 -9.95 -18.94
C CYS A 59 -1.96 -11.49 -18.94
N ASN A 60 -0.97 -12.18 -19.54
CA ASN A 60 -0.91 -13.64 -19.53
C ASN A 60 -0.67 -14.19 -18.13
N MET A 61 0.23 -13.56 -17.35
CA MET A 61 0.48 -13.94 -15.95
C MET A 61 -0.80 -13.89 -15.11
N MET A 62 -1.61 -12.83 -15.24
CA MET A 62 -2.90 -12.74 -14.52
C MET A 62 -3.89 -13.80 -14.96
N GLY A 63 -3.92 -14.15 -16.26
CA GLY A 63 -4.73 -15.26 -16.78
C GLY A 63 -4.27 -16.63 -16.24
N ILE A 64 -2.97 -16.88 -16.20
CA ILE A 64 -2.38 -18.09 -15.60
C ILE A 64 -2.71 -18.18 -14.10
N ALA A 65 -2.52 -17.08 -13.37
CA ALA A 65 -2.86 -17.02 -11.94
C ALA A 65 -4.34 -17.32 -11.69
N ALA A 66 -5.24 -16.73 -12.50
CA ALA A 66 -6.67 -17.02 -12.44
C ALA A 66 -6.95 -18.54 -12.68
N GLY A 67 -6.33 -19.14 -13.70
CA GLY A 67 -6.44 -20.57 -13.96
C GLY A 67 -5.92 -21.45 -12.82
N ILE A 68 -4.78 -21.11 -12.24
CA ILE A 68 -4.21 -21.83 -11.08
C ILE A 68 -5.16 -21.73 -9.87
N ALA A 69 -5.76 -20.59 -9.62
CA ALA A 69 -6.70 -20.42 -8.50
C ALA A 69 -7.94 -21.34 -8.65
N THR A 70 -8.38 -21.65 -9.86
CA THR A 70 -9.50 -22.60 -10.08
C THR A 70 -9.16 -24.05 -9.69
N THR A 71 -7.89 -24.38 -9.54
CA THR A 71 -7.44 -25.70 -9.08
C THR A 71 -7.35 -25.84 -7.56
N GLY A 72 -7.73 -24.79 -6.80
CA GLY A 72 -7.66 -24.77 -5.35
C GLY A 72 -6.31 -24.31 -4.79
N LYS A 73 -5.34 -23.93 -5.63
CA LYS A 73 -4.08 -23.34 -5.22
C LYS A 73 -4.22 -21.83 -4.96
N VAL A 74 -3.26 -21.28 -4.22
CA VAL A 74 -3.21 -19.86 -3.89
C VAL A 74 -2.05 -19.20 -4.66
N PRO A 75 -2.29 -18.63 -5.85
CA PRO A 75 -1.29 -17.93 -6.62
C PRO A 75 -1.04 -16.52 -6.10
N PHE A 76 0.25 -16.16 -5.96
CA PHE A 76 0.76 -14.81 -5.77
C PHE A 76 1.38 -14.33 -7.07
N ALA A 77 0.67 -13.44 -7.79
CA ALA A 77 1.13 -12.89 -9.07
C ALA A 77 1.83 -11.56 -8.83
N SER A 78 3.11 -11.46 -9.21
CA SER A 78 3.99 -10.35 -8.84
C SER A 78 4.57 -9.64 -10.06
N THR A 79 4.44 -8.32 -10.08
CA THR A 79 5.06 -7.42 -11.06
C THR A 79 5.07 -6.00 -10.49
N PHE A 80 5.47 -5.00 -11.26
CA PHE A 80 5.35 -3.60 -10.82
C PHE A 80 3.89 -3.16 -10.79
N ALA A 81 3.58 -2.23 -9.89
CA ALA A 81 2.22 -1.71 -9.70
C ALA A 81 1.63 -1.15 -11.01
N MET A 82 2.43 -0.43 -11.80
CA MET A 82 2.00 0.10 -13.10
C MET A 82 1.58 -1.01 -14.07
N PHE A 83 2.25 -2.14 -14.03
CA PHE A 83 1.96 -3.24 -14.96
C PHE A 83 0.84 -4.16 -14.45
N ALA A 84 0.72 -4.35 -13.14
CA ALA A 84 -0.40 -5.05 -12.54
C ALA A 84 -1.72 -4.28 -12.67
N ALA A 85 -1.71 -3.00 -12.28
CA ALA A 85 -2.90 -2.16 -12.24
C ALA A 85 -3.23 -1.49 -13.58
N GLY A 86 -2.22 -1.10 -14.36
CA GLY A 86 -2.43 -0.44 -15.65
C GLY A 86 -2.55 -1.46 -16.79
N ARG A 87 -1.45 -2.14 -17.14
CA ARG A 87 -1.42 -3.03 -18.31
C ARG A 87 -2.38 -4.22 -18.17
N ALA A 88 -2.41 -4.91 -17.03
CA ALA A 88 -3.22 -6.10 -16.82
C ALA A 88 -4.59 -5.81 -16.17
N PHE A 89 -5.05 -4.56 -16.14
CA PHE A 89 -6.29 -4.18 -15.44
C PHE A 89 -7.50 -5.00 -15.87
N GLU A 90 -7.68 -5.21 -17.17
CA GLU A 90 -8.82 -5.97 -17.71
C GLU A 90 -8.79 -7.41 -17.19
N GLN A 91 -7.64 -8.09 -17.22
CA GLN A 91 -7.51 -9.45 -16.73
C GLN A 91 -7.70 -9.55 -15.21
N VAL A 92 -7.19 -8.58 -14.46
CA VAL A 92 -7.44 -8.47 -13.01
C VAL A 92 -8.95 -8.32 -12.75
N ARG A 93 -9.62 -7.44 -13.50
CA ARG A 93 -11.06 -7.18 -13.35
C ARG A 93 -11.90 -8.40 -13.74
N ASN A 94 -11.68 -8.95 -14.92
CA ASN A 94 -12.57 -9.94 -15.52
C ASN A 94 -12.18 -11.39 -15.20
N SER A 95 -10.88 -11.69 -15.18
CA SER A 95 -10.41 -13.06 -14.94
C SER A 95 -10.21 -13.36 -13.45
N VAL A 96 -9.93 -12.36 -12.63
CA VAL A 96 -9.69 -12.52 -11.18
C VAL A 96 -10.87 -11.99 -10.36
N GLY A 97 -11.24 -10.72 -10.53
CA GLY A 97 -12.23 -10.03 -9.70
C GLY A 97 -13.65 -10.51 -9.92
N TYR A 98 -14.11 -10.59 -11.19
CA TYR A 98 -15.49 -10.97 -11.50
C TYR A 98 -15.87 -12.37 -10.98
N PRO A 99 -15.05 -13.43 -11.18
CA PRO A 99 -15.30 -14.74 -10.59
C PRO A 99 -14.87 -14.85 -9.12
N LYS A 100 -14.34 -13.79 -8.50
CA LYS A 100 -13.88 -13.75 -7.11
C LYS A 100 -12.81 -14.80 -6.78
N LEU A 101 -11.87 -15.03 -7.70
CA LEU A 101 -10.83 -16.03 -7.55
C LEU A 101 -9.83 -15.65 -6.45
N ASN A 102 -9.30 -16.67 -5.81
CA ASN A 102 -8.35 -16.51 -4.69
C ASN A 102 -6.92 -16.20 -5.19
N VAL A 103 -6.75 -15.09 -5.89
CA VAL A 103 -5.48 -14.59 -6.43
C VAL A 103 -4.96 -13.44 -5.58
N LYS A 104 -3.67 -13.49 -5.22
CA LYS A 104 -2.96 -12.44 -4.51
C LYS A 104 -2.06 -11.69 -5.49
N ILE A 105 -2.24 -10.39 -5.62
CA ILE A 105 -1.46 -9.55 -6.52
C ILE A 105 -0.42 -8.82 -5.69
N GLY A 106 0.85 -9.21 -5.82
CA GLY A 106 1.99 -8.58 -5.16
C GLY A 106 2.59 -7.47 -6.05
N ALA A 107 2.00 -6.30 -6.02
CA ALA A 107 2.37 -5.15 -6.84
C ALA A 107 3.49 -4.35 -6.18
N THR A 108 4.71 -4.45 -6.69
CA THR A 108 5.85 -3.68 -6.18
C THR A 108 6.08 -2.38 -6.95
N HIS A 109 6.96 -1.51 -6.47
CA HIS A 109 7.31 -0.27 -7.17
C HIS A 109 6.10 0.64 -7.44
N GLY A 110 5.18 0.80 -6.47
CA GLY A 110 4.10 1.78 -6.56
C GLY A 110 4.59 3.19 -6.21
N GLY A 111 3.96 4.21 -6.80
CA GLY A 111 4.21 5.61 -6.52
C GLY A 111 5.44 6.23 -7.16
N ILE A 112 5.78 7.45 -6.77
CA ILE A 112 6.90 8.22 -7.33
C ILE A 112 8.26 7.78 -6.78
N SER A 113 8.30 7.10 -5.63
CA SER A 113 9.54 6.59 -5.03
C SER A 113 10.19 5.42 -5.81
N VAL A 114 9.59 5.02 -6.93
CA VAL A 114 10.27 4.21 -7.96
C VAL A 114 11.55 4.91 -8.40
N GLY A 115 11.52 6.24 -8.50
CA GLY A 115 12.72 7.03 -8.67
C GLY A 115 13.11 7.20 -10.13
N GLU A 116 14.32 6.76 -10.48
CA GLU A 116 15.00 7.04 -11.74
C GLU A 116 14.26 6.48 -12.97
N ASP A 117 13.49 5.40 -12.82
CA ASP A 117 12.69 4.79 -13.90
C ASP A 117 11.64 5.75 -14.46
N GLY A 118 11.22 6.74 -13.66
CA GLY A 118 10.39 7.87 -14.11
C GLY A 118 8.92 7.54 -14.33
N ALA A 119 8.21 8.49 -14.93
CA ALA A 119 6.75 8.51 -15.06
C ALA A 119 6.12 7.24 -15.67
N THR A 120 6.82 6.55 -16.57
CA THR A 120 6.30 5.33 -17.21
C THR A 120 6.21 4.12 -16.27
N HIS A 121 6.94 4.16 -15.16
CA HIS A 121 6.98 3.09 -14.14
C HIS A 121 6.36 3.51 -12.81
N GLN A 122 6.28 4.82 -12.56
CA GLN A 122 5.68 5.39 -11.36
C GLN A 122 4.16 5.29 -11.43
N CYS A 123 3.58 4.35 -10.69
CA CYS A 123 2.13 4.16 -10.64
C CYS A 123 1.53 5.00 -9.50
N CYS A 124 0.84 6.07 -9.85
CA CYS A 124 0.14 6.93 -8.90
C CYS A 124 -1.39 6.77 -8.96
N GLU A 125 -1.90 5.76 -9.66
CA GLU A 125 -3.32 5.52 -9.91
C GLU A 125 -3.80 4.11 -9.56
N ASP A 126 -2.93 3.24 -9.07
CA ASP A 126 -3.24 1.83 -8.80
C ASP A 126 -4.32 1.62 -7.74
N PHE A 127 -4.31 2.39 -6.65
CA PHE A 127 -5.37 2.30 -5.65
C PHE A 127 -6.72 2.67 -6.24
N ALA A 128 -6.78 3.74 -7.03
CA ALA A 128 -8.00 4.18 -7.69
C ALA A 128 -8.57 3.08 -8.60
N LEU A 129 -7.73 2.49 -9.43
CA LEU A 129 -8.11 1.41 -10.34
C LEU A 129 -8.59 0.16 -9.58
N MET A 130 -7.82 -0.30 -8.60
CA MET A 130 -8.14 -1.52 -7.85
C MET A 130 -9.34 -1.37 -6.93
N ARG A 131 -9.57 -0.19 -6.35
CA ARG A 131 -10.75 0.10 -5.54
C ARG A 131 -12.06 -0.04 -6.31
N THR A 132 -12.08 0.21 -7.61
CA THR A 132 -13.30 0.10 -8.42
C THR A 132 -13.73 -1.34 -8.68
N ILE A 133 -12.85 -2.33 -8.49
CA ILE A 133 -13.18 -3.74 -8.73
C ILE A 133 -13.98 -4.30 -7.55
N PRO A 134 -15.24 -4.78 -7.76
CA PRO A 134 -16.05 -5.35 -6.68
C PRO A 134 -15.37 -6.54 -6.00
N GLY A 135 -15.36 -6.55 -4.66
CA GLY A 135 -14.78 -7.64 -3.87
C GLY A 135 -13.24 -7.66 -3.79
N MET A 136 -12.53 -6.79 -4.52
CA MET A 136 -11.08 -6.64 -4.41
C MET A 136 -10.73 -6.01 -3.07
N VAL A 137 -9.85 -6.65 -2.29
CA VAL A 137 -9.18 -6.04 -1.15
C VAL A 137 -7.97 -5.25 -1.66
N VAL A 138 -7.76 -4.02 -1.14
CA VAL A 138 -6.65 -3.15 -1.54
C VAL A 138 -5.87 -2.72 -0.30
N ALA A 139 -4.60 -3.08 -0.22
CA ALA A 139 -3.77 -2.83 0.95
C ALA A 139 -2.35 -2.35 0.60
N CYS A 140 -1.75 -1.54 1.49
CA CYS A 140 -0.42 -0.98 1.36
C CYS A 140 0.24 -0.86 2.74
N PRO A 141 1.28 -1.65 3.07
CA PRO A 141 1.89 -1.67 4.38
C PRO A 141 2.85 -0.50 4.58
N SER A 142 2.96 -0.03 5.81
CA SER A 142 3.84 1.07 6.20
C SER A 142 5.29 0.68 6.47
N ASP A 143 5.55 -0.60 6.85
CA ASP A 143 6.88 -1.08 7.19
C ASP A 143 7.07 -2.60 6.99
N ASP A 144 8.24 -3.14 7.43
CA ASP A 144 8.59 -4.56 7.34
C ASP A 144 7.63 -5.46 8.11
N ILE A 145 7.26 -5.07 9.33
CA ILE A 145 6.41 -5.89 10.22
C ILE A 145 5.01 -5.99 9.64
N GLU A 146 4.46 -4.85 9.28
CA GLU A 146 3.13 -4.78 8.65
C GLU A 146 3.09 -5.49 7.30
N ALA A 147 4.15 -5.38 6.49
CA ALA A 147 4.22 -6.06 5.20
C ALA A 147 4.15 -7.59 5.34
N LYS A 148 4.88 -8.15 6.30
CA LYS A 148 4.85 -9.60 6.56
C LYS A 148 3.50 -10.06 7.07
N ALA A 149 2.92 -9.34 8.03
CA ALA A 149 1.60 -9.65 8.57
C ALA A 149 0.50 -9.53 7.50
N MET A 150 0.60 -8.52 6.60
CA MET A 150 -0.32 -8.34 5.50
C MET A 150 -0.25 -9.50 4.49
N VAL A 151 0.93 -10.02 4.19
CA VAL A 151 1.10 -11.16 3.27
C VAL A 151 0.47 -12.42 3.86
N GLU A 152 0.64 -12.67 5.16
CA GLU A 152 0.00 -13.79 5.87
C GLU A 152 -1.53 -13.64 5.87
N ALA A 153 -2.04 -12.49 6.25
CA ALA A 153 -3.48 -12.22 6.24
C ALA A 153 -4.10 -12.26 4.82
N ALA A 154 -3.35 -11.85 3.80
CA ALA A 154 -3.78 -11.99 2.42
C ALA A 154 -3.88 -13.46 1.99
N TYR A 155 -2.95 -14.32 2.42
CA TYR A 155 -3.04 -15.76 2.16
C TYR A 155 -4.29 -16.38 2.80
N GLU A 156 -4.59 -16.03 4.04
CA GLU A 156 -5.75 -16.53 4.78
C GLU A 156 -7.10 -16.03 4.21
N HIS A 157 -7.10 -14.84 3.61
CA HIS A 157 -8.31 -14.27 3.00
C HIS A 157 -8.69 -15.04 1.73
N VAL A 158 -9.89 -15.57 1.65
CA VAL A 158 -10.41 -16.20 0.42
C VAL A 158 -11.01 -15.13 -0.49
N GLY A 159 -10.35 -14.90 -1.62
CA GLY A 159 -10.74 -13.86 -2.59
C GLY A 159 -9.55 -13.05 -3.11
N PRO A 160 -9.80 -12.10 -4.02
CA PRO A 160 -8.75 -11.31 -4.65
C PRO A 160 -8.21 -10.24 -3.69
N VAL A 161 -6.88 -10.14 -3.59
CA VAL A 161 -6.18 -9.13 -2.79
C VAL A 161 -5.12 -8.45 -3.63
N TYR A 162 -5.15 -7.14 -3.71
CA TYR A 162 -4.10 -6.29 -4.26
C TYR A 162 -3.27 -5.71 -3.12
N MET A 163 -1.98 -6.00 -3.12
CA MET A 163 -1.01 -5.55 -2.12
C MET A 163 0.05 -4.70 -2.80
N ARG A 164 0.21 -3.44 -2.39
CA ARG A 164 1.21 -2.54 -2.93
C ARG A 164 2.44 -2.47 -2.03
N PHE A 165 3.63 -2.70 -2.60
CA PHE A 165 4.91 -2.63 -1.90
C PHE A 165 5.83 -1.57 -2.51
N GLY A 166 6.59 -0.88 -1.66
CA GLY A 166 7.55 0.14 -2.06
C GLY A 166 8.94 -0.43 -2.43
N ARG A 167 9.64 0.28 -3.33
CA ARG A 167 11.06 0.07 -3.64
C ARG A 167 11.97 0.67 -2.58
N LEU A 168 11.63 1.86 -2.07
CA LEU A 168 12.42 2.59 -1.09
C LEU A 168 12.37 1.90 0.27
N ALA A 169 13.51 1.85 0.97
CA ALA A 169 13.57 1.36 2.34
C ALA A 169 12.95 2.39 3.30
N VAL A 170 12.01 1.93 4.12
CA VAL A 170 11.27 2.75 5.10
C VAL A 170 11.61 2.36 6.53
N PRO A 171 11.50 3.28 7.50
CA PRO A 171 11.70 2.98 8.91
C PRO A 171 10.76 1.88 9.39
N VAL A 172 11.25 1.01 10.28
CA VAL A 172 10.39 0.05 11.02
C VAL A 172 9.75 0.84 12.18
N ILE A 173 8.43 0.99 12.13
CA ILE A 173 7.65 1.79 13.09
C ILE A 173 6.67 0.97 13.92
N ASN A 174 6.35 -0.25 13.47
CA ASN A 174 5.41 -1.15 14.14
C ASN A 174 6.12 -2.19 15.04
N ASP A 175 7.36 -1.93 15.46
CA ASP A 175 8.12 -2.81 16.38
C ASP A 175 7.56 -2.70 17.81
N ASN A 176 6.36 -3.26 17.98
CA ASN A 176 5.61 -3.31 19.22
C ASN A 176 5.11 -4.74 19.41
N PRO A 177 5.38 -5.39 20.56
CA PRO A 177 4.89 -6.74 20.85
C PRO A 177 3.36 -6.88 20.81
N ASP A 178 2.63 -5.78 21.01
CA ASP A 178 1.17 -5.75 20.96
C ASP A 178 0.61 -5.45 19.56
N TYR A 179 1.48 -5.28 18.54
CA TYR A 179 1.06 -5.03 17.18
C TYR A 179 0.18 -6.17 16.64
N LYS A 180 -1.00 -5.81 16.15
CA LYS A 180 -1.95 -6.75 15.55
C LYS A 180 -2.39 -6.22 14.19
N PHE A 181 -2.20 -7.03 13.16
CA PHE A 181 -2.70 -6.75 11.83
C PHE A 181 -4.05 -7.42 11.61
N ALA A 182 -4.99 -6.69 11.01
CA ALA A 182 -6.25 -7.26 10.52
C ALA A 182 -6.69 -6.49 9.26
N LEU A 183 -6.95 -7.20 8.17
CA LEU A 183 -7.48 -6.59 6.95
C LEU A 183 -8.75 -5.80 7.24
N GLY A 184 -8.82 -4.56 6.74
CA GLY A 184 -9.97 -3.67 6.94
C GLY A 184 -9.98 -2.92 8.28
N LYS A 185 -8.92 -3.02 9.09
CA LYS A 185 -8.79 -2.27 10.35
C LYS A 185 -7.60 -1.31 10.30
N GLY A 186 -7.84 -0.06 10.71
CA GLY A 186 -6.79 0.94 10.86
C GLY A 186 -6.13 0.88 12.25
N ILE A 187 -5.00 1.55 12.41
CA ILE A 187 -4.22 1.56 13.65
C ILE A 187 -3.95 3.01 14.05
N VAL A 188 -4.34 3.40 15.27
CA VAL A 188 -3.95 4.68 15.85
C VAL A 188 -2.51 4.59 16.33
N LEU A 189 -1.61 5.33 15.70
CA LEU A 189 -0.19 5.37 16.04
C LEU A 189 0.18 6.52 16.98
N ARG A 190 -0.62 7.59 16.97
CA ARG A 190 -0.48 8.74 17.84
C ARG A 190 -1.86 9.28 18.17
N GLU A 191 -2.11 9.55 19.45
CA GLU A 191 -3.31 10.26 19.88
C GLU A 191 -3.15 11.79 19.68
N GLY A 192 -4.28 12.47 19.50
CA GLY A 192 -4.35 13.91 19.30
C GLY A 192 -5.80 14.37 19.19
N LYS A 193 -6.05 15.66 19.37
CA LYS A 193 -7.39 16.25 19.49
C LYS A 193 -7.70 17.38 18.51
N ASP A 194 -6.66 17.96 17.86
CA ASP A 194 -6.82 19.19 17.07
C ASP A 194 -7.05 18.93 15.58
N LEU A 195 -6.52 17.81 15.07
CA LEU A 195 -6.76 17.29 13.73
C LEU A 195 -6.39 15.80 13.67
N THR A 196 -6.92 15.10 12.66
CA THR A 196 -6.52 13.70 12.36
C THR A 196 -5.72 13.65 11.05
N ILE A 197 -4.55 13.00 11.06
CA ILE A 197 -3.76 12.64 9.89
C ILE A 197 -4.00 11.16 9.62
N ILE A 198 -4.51 10.83 8.43
CA ILE A 198 -4.75 9.47 7.96
C ILE A 198 -3.74 9.18 6.85
N ALA A 199 -2.84 8.24 7.05
CA ALA A 199 -1.78 7.94 6.10
C ALA A 199 -1.72 6.43 5.78
N ASN A 200 -1.05 6.07 4.69
CA ASN A 200 -0.72 4.68 4.35
C ASN A 200 0.69 4.56 3.78
N GLY A 201 1.18 3.33 3.76
CA GLY A 201 2.45 3.01 3.15
C GLY A 201 3.61 3.85 3.68
N LEU A 202 4.50 4.25 2.78
CA LEU A 202 5.68 5.05 3.15
C LEU A 202 5.35 6.43 3.74
N CYS A 203 4.12 6.93 3.54
CA CYS A 203 3.70 8.24 4.06
C CYS A 203 3.40 8.22 5.57
N VAL A 204 3.34 7.06 6.22
CA VAL A 204 3.03 6.96 7.66
C VAL A 204 4.15 7.52 8.53
N ALA A 205 5.40 7.10 8.30
CA ALA A 205 6.54 7.58 9.08
C ALA A 205 6.73 9.11 8.97
N PRO A 206 6.77 9.74 7.78
CA PRO A 206 6.86 11.19 7.67
C PRO A 206 5.63 11.93 8.24
N SER A 207 4.45 11.30 8.28
CA SER A 207 3.28 11.86 8.95
C SER A 207 3.43 11.90 10.47
N LEU A 208 4.05 10.89 11.08
CA LEU A 208 4.39 10.89 12.50
C LEU A 208 5.42 11.99 12.83
N GLU A 209 6.43 12.17 11.99
CA GLU A 209 7.43 13.23 12.14
C GLU A 209 6.79 14.62 12.01
N ALA A 210 5.89 14.81 11.03
CA ALA A 210 5.14 16.06 10.87
C ALA A 210 4.24 16.35 12.08
N ALA A 211 3.57 15.32 12.63
CA ALA A 211 2.75 15.43 13.83
C ALA A 211 3.59 15.82 15.07
N ALA A 212 4.79 15.25 15.21
CA ALA A 212 5.71 15.63 16.28
C ALA A 212 6.11 17.11 16.19
N LYS A 213 6.41 17.60 14.99
CA LYS A 213 6.74 19.00 14.76
C LYS A 213 5.55 19.94 15.01
N LEU A 214 4.33 19.53 14.68
CA LEU A 214 3.10 20.29 15.00
C LEU A 214 2.91 20.43 16.51
N ALA A 215 3.23 19.39 17.29
CA ALA A 215 3.13 19.40 18.75
C ALA A 215 4.08 20.39 19.42
N GLU A 216 5.28 20.63 18.85
CA GLU A 216 6.20 21.67 19.30
C GLU A 216 5.58 23.08 19.26
N GLU A 217 4.56 23.25 18.40
CA GLU A 217 3.79 24.49 18.24
C GLU A 217 2.41 24.44 18.93
N GLY A 218 2.16 23.41 19.74
CA GLY A 218 0.92 23.26 20.50
C GLY A 218 -0.26 22.68 19.73
N VAL A 219 -0.03 22.06 18.56
CA VAL A 219 -1.05 21.40 17.75
C VAL A 219 -0.94 19.87 17.89
N GLU A 220 -1.88 19.25 18.59
CA GLU A 220 -1.89 17.82 18.87
C GLU A 220 -2.65 17.04 17.77
N ALA A 221 -1.88 16.52 16.80
CA ALA A 221 -2.42 15.72 15.70
C ALA A 221 -2.53 14.25 16.09
N LYS A 222 -3.72 13.64 15.86
CA LYS A 222 -3.92 12.20 15.85
C LYS A 222 -3.34 11.63 14.54
N VAL A 223 -2.60 10.52 14.58
CA VAL A 223 -2.08 9.86 13.38
C VAL A 223 -2.63 8.44 13.31
N ILE A 224 -3.27 8.12 12.19
CA ILE A 224 -3.86 6.83 11.90
C ILE A 224 -3.20 6.24 10.67
N ASN A 225 -2.72 5.01 10.79
CA ASN A 225 -2.30 4.20 9.65
C ASN A 225 -3.51 3.42 9.11
N ILE A 226 -3.91 3.69 7.88
CA ILE A 226 -4.91 2.94 7.12
C ILE A 226 -4.20 2.07 6.10
N HIS A 227 -3.66 0.94 6.53
CA HIS A 227 -2.99 -0.03 5.66
C HIS A 227 -3.94 -0.75 4.69
N THR A 228 -5.24 -0.81 4.98
CA THR A 228 -6.26 -1.37 4.09
C THR A 228 -7.18 -0.26 3.61
N ILE A 229 -7.08 0.08 2.32
CA ILE A 229 -7.86 1.17 1.70
C ILE A 229 -9.25 0.67 1.34
N LYS A 230 -9.37 -0.63 1.02
CA LYS A 230 -10.64 -1.32 0.74
C LYS A 230 -10.59 -2.74 1.29
N PRO A 231 -11.52 -3.12 2.20
CA PRO A 231 -12.49 -2.25 2.83
C PRO A 231 -11.83 -1.21 3.75
N LEU A 232 -12.38 0.00 3.77
CA LEU A 232 -11.94 1.06 4.68
C LEU A 232 -12.45 0.78 6.10
N ASP A 233 -11.67 1.08 7.13
CA ASP A 233 -12.16 1.13 8.52
C ASP A 233 -12.96 2.41 8.75
N GLU A 234 -14.20 2.40 8.25
CA GLU A 234 -15.09 3.55 8.30
C GLU A 234 -15.44 3.96 9.74
N GLU A 235 -15.54 2.98 10.66
CA GLU A 235 -15.83 3.26 12.07
C GLU A 235 -14.72 4.11 12.69
N LEU A 236 -13.47 3.72 12.49
CA LEU A 236 -12.31 4.46 12.98
C LEU A 236 -12.20 5.84 12.33
N VAL A 237 -12.37 5.93 11.01
CA VAL A 237 -12.30 7.19 10.25
C VAL A 237 -13.37 8.17 10.73
N VAL A 238 -14.62 7.71 10.89
CA VAL A 238 -15.75 8.53 11.36
C VAL A 238 -15.56 8.97 12.81
N ALA A 239 -15.10 8.07 13.69
CA ALA A 239 -14.85 8.40 15.09
C ALA A 239 -13.76 9.50 15.20
N ALA A 240 -12.65 9.33 14.50
CA ALA A 240 -11.55 10.29 14.51
C ALA A 240 -11.97 11.66 13.93
N ALA A 241 -12.74 11.66 12.85
CA ALA A 241 -13.25 12.88 12.25
C ALA A 241 -14.18 13.67 13.19
N LYS A 242 -15.07 12.97 13.92
CA LYS A 242 -15.96 13.60 14.91
C LYS A 242 -15.20 14.14 16.11
N GLU A 243 -14.13 13.46 16.51
CA GLU A 243 -13.30 13.87 17.66
C GLU A 243 -12.49 15.13 17.36
N THR A 244 -11.86 15.21 16.19
CA THR A 244 -10.90 16.26 15.86
C THR A 244 -11.44 17.37 14.95
N GLY A 245 -12.57 17.15 14.29
CA GLY A 245 -13.25 18.12 13.42
C GLY A 245 -12.54 18.49 12.12
N LYS A 246 -11.31 18.00 11.90
CA LYS A 246 -10.50 18.23 10.69
C LYS A 246 -9.71 16.98 10.34
N VAL A 247 -9.64 16.63 9.06
CA VAL A 247 -8.90 15.44 8.58
C VAL A 247 -7.90 15.83 7.49
N VAL A 248 -6.73 15.25 7.55
CA VAL A 248 -5.70 15.30 6.49
C VAL A 248 -5.41 13.88 6.05
N THR A 249 -5.47 13.60 4.76
CA THR A 249 -5.02 12.31 4.22
C THR A 249 -3.67 12.45 3.55
N VAL A 250 -2.80 11.46 3.70
CA VAL A 250 -1.43 11.48 3.14
C VAL A 250 -1.16 10.15 2.45
N GLU A 251 -0.88 10.20 1.14
CA GLU A 251 -0.65 9.01 0.32
C GLU A 251 0.36 9.27 -0.81
N GLU A 252 1.17 8.30 -1.11
CA GLU A 252 2.04 8.32 -2.30
C GLU A 252 1.25 7.83 -3.54
N HIS A 253 0.22 8.58 -3.88
CA HIS A 253 -0.73 8.27 -4.95
C HIS A 253 -1.36 9.59 -5.44
N SER A 254 -2.03 9.58 -6.58
CA SER A 254 -2.89 10.70 -6.97
C SER A 254 -3.88 11.01 -5.86
N ILE A 255 -4.14 12.30 -5.63
CA ILE A 255 -5.23 12.71 -4.72
C ILE A 255 -6.62 12.28 -5.22
N ILE A 256 -6.70 11.76 -6.45
CA ILE A 256 -7.95 11.31 -7.09
C ILE A 256 -8.08 9.80 -6.92
N GLY A 257 -9.11 9.35 -6.22
CA GLY A 257 -9.52 7.94 -6.15
C GLY A 257 -8.73 7.03 -5.21
N GLY A 258 -7.63 7.50 -4.58
CA GLY A 258 -6.84 6.73 -3.61
C GLY A 258 -7.44 6.73 -2.20
N LEU A 259 -6.56 6.75 -1.18
CA LEU A 259 -6.93 6.82 0.23
C LEU A 259 -7.75 8.07 0.54
N GLY A 260 -7.29 9.24 0.05
CA GLY A 260 -8.00 10.50 0.24
C GLY A 260 -9.40 10.48 -0.38
N GLY A 261 -9.56 9.84 -1.53
CA GLY A 261 -10.88 9.61 -2.15
C GLY A 261 -11.77 8.76 -1.24
N ALA A 262 -11.27 7.61 -0.75
CA ALA A 262 -12.03 6.71 0.13
C ALA A 262 -12.49 7.39 1.42
N VAL A 263 -11.59 8.16 2.05
CA VAL A 263 -11.90 8.92 3.27
C VAL A 263 -12.93 10.01 2.99
N CYS A 264 -12.79 10.76 1.90
CA CYS A 264 -13.76 11.80 1.50
C CYS A 264 -15.15 11.20 1.23
N GLU A 265 -15.24 10.09 0.50
CA GLU A 265 -16.50 9.38 0.23
C GLU A 265 -17.19 8.97 1.54
N CYS A 266 -16.46 8.33 2.45
CA CYS A 266 -16.96 7.92 3.75
C CYS A 266 -17.45 9.12 4.59
N LEU A 267 -16.62 10.17 4.70
CA LEU A 267 -16.93 11.32 5.56
C LEU A 267 -18.04 12.18 4.99
N ALA A 268 -18.17 12.33 3.68
CA ALA A 268 -19.26 13.07 3.06
C ALA A 268 -20.64 12.52 3.45
N GLU A 269 -20.75 11.19 3.60
CA GLU A 269 -22.01 10.53 3.96
C GLU A 269 -22.25 10.43 5.48
N LYS A 270 -21.17 10.24 6.28
CA LYS A 270 -21.30 9.78 7.68
C LYS A 270 -20.89 10.82 8.72
N ALA A 271 -19.95 11.70 8.40
CA ALA A 271 -19.41 12.73 9.32
C ALA A 271 -18.71 13.85 8.55
N PRO A 272 -19.47 14.73 7.85
CA PRO A 272 -18.87 15.80 7.05
C PRO A 272 -17.98 16.75 7.88
N VAL A 273 -16.70 16.81 7.55
CA VAL A 273 -15.71 17.72 8.12
C VAL A 273 -14.79 18.24 7.02
N PRO A 274 -14.06 19.35 7.20
CA PRO A 274 -13.01 19.76 6.29
C PRO A 274 -11.96 18.68 6.12
N VAL A 275 -11.65 18.31 4.86
CA VAL A 275 -10.62 17.32 4.51
C VAL A 275 -9.59 17.93 3.59
N LYS A 276 -8.31 17.86 3.96
CA LYS A 276 -7.16 18.15 3.10
C LYS A 276 -6.55 16.84 2.60
N ARG A 277 -6.47 16.67 1.29
CA ARG A 277 -5.75 15.54 0.68
C ARG A 277 -4.33 15.96 0.31
N ILE A 278 -3.34 15.22 0.77
CA ILE A 278 -1.91 15.35 0.44
C ILE A 278 -1.52 14.11 -0.36
N GLY A 279 -1.04 14.32 -1.58
CA GLY A 279 -0.65 13.30 -2.54
C GLY A 279 -0.15 13.95 -3.83
N ILE A 280 -0.16 13.24 -4.93
CA ILE A 280 0.22 13.74 -6.25
C ILE A 280 -0.95 14.53 -6.85
N ASN A 281 -0.73 15.82 -7.11
CA ASN A 281 -1.76 16.77 -7.51
C ASN A 281 -2.02 16.78 -9.03
N ASP A 282 -2.61 15.69 -9.56
CA ASP A 282 -3.02 15.55 -10.96
C ASP A 282 -1.90 15.89 -11.96
N VAL A 283 -0.70 15.37 -11.68
CA VAL A 283 0.48 15.48 -12.54
C VAL A 283 1.16 14.13 -12.67
N TYR A 284 1.86 13.92 -13.78
CA TYR A 284 2.75 12.78 -13.92
C TYR A 284 3.97 12.93 -13.02
N GLY A 285 4.58 11.81 -12.63
CA GLY A 285 5.89 11.79 -12.01
C GLY A 285 7.00 12.12 -13.01
N GLU A 286 8.23 12.01 -12.57
CA GLU A 286 9.43 12.27 -13.36
C GLU A 286 10.61 11.44 -12.86
N SER A 287 11.67 11.33 -13.67
CA SER A 287 12.91 10.65 -13.27
C SER A 287 13.68 11.49 -12.26
N GLY A 288 14.17 10.85 -11.20
CA GLY A 288 15.01 11.48 -10.19
C GLY A 288 15.26 10.56 -8.99
N PRO A 289 16.16 10.92 -8.08
CA PRO A 289 16.35 10.18 -6.84
C PRO A 289 15.05 10.16 -6.01
N ALA A 290 14.65 8.98 -5.51
CA ALA A 290 13.37 8.78 -4.82
C ALA A 290 13.12 9.80 -3.69
N VAL A 291 14.12 10.08 -2.85
CA VAL A 291 14.00 11.03 -1.74
C VAL A 291 13.75 12.45 -2.26
N ALA A 292 14.49 12.89 -3.29
CA ALA A 292 14.31 14.21 -3.89
C ALA A 292 12.91 14.37 -4.53
N LEU A 293 12.36 13.30 -5.09
CA LEU A 293 10.99 13.31 -5.60
C LEU A 293 9.97 13.43 -4.47
N LEU A 294 10.13 12.70 -3.37
CA LEU A 294 9.25 12.85 -2.20
C LEU A 294 9.27 14.27 -1.65
N GLU A 295 10.45 14.90 -1.54
CA GLU A 295 10.58 16.31 -1.15
C GLU A 295 9.89 17.26 -2.15
N LYS A 296 10.14 17.08 -3.45
CA LYS A 296 9.55 17.91 -4.51
C LYS A 296 8.03 17.87 -4.51
N TYR A 297 7.45 16.68 -4.32
CA TYR A 297 6.00 16.51 -4.26
C TYR A 297 5.40 16.76 -2.88
N GLY A 298 6.22 17.13 -1.89
CA GLY A 298 5.79 17.48 -0.54
C GLY A 298 5.25 16.31 0.26
N LEU A 299 5.79 15.12 0.02
CA LEU A 299 5.45 13.87 0.72
C LEU A 299 6.49 13.49 1.79
N ASP A 300 7.53 14.30 1.97
CA ASP A 300 8.43 14.23 3.12
C ASP A 300 7.80 14.91 4.36
N ALA A 301 8.39 14.73 5.53
CA ALA A 301 7.87 15.28 6.77
C ALA A 301 7.73 16.81 6.75
N ALA A 302 8.67 17.52 6.13
CA ALA A 302 8.65 18.98 6.03
C ALA A 302 7.52 19.46 5.09
N GLY A 303 7.34 18.80 3.95
CA GLY A 303 6.28 19.09 2.99
C GLY A 303 4.88 18.81 3.55
N ILE A 304 4.71 17.68 4.26
CA ILE A 304 3.46 17.33 4.93
C ILE A 304 3.14 18.37 6.02
N TYR A 305 4.10 18.68 6.90
CA TYR A 305 3.94 19.71 7.93
C TYR A 305 3.51 21.07 7.35
N LYS A 306 4.20 21.53 6.29
CA LYS A 306 3.89 22.81 5.62
C LYS A 306 2.46 22.84 5.06
N GLN A 307 2.02 21.76 4.44
CA GLN A 307 0.68 21.66 3.87
C GLN A 307 -0.40 21.61 4.95
N ILE A 308 -0.13 20.94 6.09
CA ILE A 308 -1.03 20.93 7.25
C ILE A 308 -1.14 22.34 7.85
N LYS A 309 -0.02 23.02 8.06
CA LYS A 309 -0.03 24.40 8.58
C LYS A 309 -0.81 25.38 7.73
N ALA A 310 -0.84 25.19 6.42
CA ALA A 310 -1.63 26.01 5.51
C ALA A 310 -3.14 25.67 5.53
N PHE A 311 -3.52 24.53 6.11
CA PHE A 311 -4.91 24.06 6.20
C PHE A 311 -5.57 24.41 7.53
N ILE A 312 -4.83 24.49 8.63
CA ILE A 312 -5.35 24.74 9.98
C ILE A 312 -5.35 26.22 10.35
#